data_a39ac64394a12ed398788515e61bca12
#
_entry.id   a39ac64394a12ed398788515e61bca12
#
_cell.length_a   1.000
_cell.length_b   1.000
_cell.length_c   1.000
_cell.angle_alpha   90.00
_cell.angle_beta   90.00
_cell.angle_gamma   90.00
#
_symmetry.space_group_name_H-M   'P 1'
#
loop_
_entity.id
_entity.type
_entity.pdbx_description
1 polymer ?
#
loop_
_entity_poly.entity_id
_entity_poly.type
_entity_poly.pdbx_seq_one_letter_code
_entity_poly.pdbx_strand_id
1 'polypeptide(L)'
;MSYFKSSGFFCLFFVFIFWFLNITFSIFISNSQITTILIYFCLAAVSLVYLLLCGRNIVQTLRLHKVNVLSLLLILVLSAVIRPLTGFVSLAGNLLFQDIVSSSITEELSHGLGIMIFSTALLPGIVEELIFRGVIYSGMRKANPIKGILLSSLFFGLAHMNFQQFCYAFVLGIILGVLVEATDSLFASMLLHAVFNGTSLILTYLMTLMPSFSRIASEQTSGSAFQNNLASMTALLPAALISLILSVLLIMAIAHLNGRLGYIKTWFSSRIRSTWPKEKAASLSYFAAVGICIFFAAATELLMRIA
;
A
#
# COMPACT_ATOMS: atom_id res chain seq x y z
N MET A 1 -24.73 -12.70 -3.26
CA MET A 1 -24.24 -11.51 -2.54
C MET A 1 -23.58 -10.58 -3.56
N SER A 2 -23.79 -9.25 -3.52
CA SER A 2 -23.16 -8.35 -4.49
C SER A 2 -21.62 -8.32 -4.32
N TYR A 3 -20.91 -7.99 -5.37
CA TYR A 3 -19.43 -8.01 -5.37
C TYR A 3 -18.83 -7.06 -4.33
N PHE A 4 -19.30 -5.83 -4.26
CA PHE A 4 -18.86 -4.86 -3.26
C PHE A 4 -19.26 -5.22 -1.83
N LYS A 5 -20.42 -5.87 -1.65
CA LYS A 5 -20.92 -6.29 -0.34
C LYS A 5 -20.06 -7.40 0.25
N SER A 6 -19.64 -8.38 -0.55
CA SER A 6 -18.73 -9.45 -0.14
C SER A 6 -17.35 -8.91 0.26
N SER A 7 -16.77 -8.03 -0.57
CA SER A 7 -15.45 -7.44 -0.27
C SER A 7 -15.51 -6.50 0.93
N GLY A 8 -16.59 -5.72 1.10
CA GLY A 8 -16.75 -4.87 2.27
C GLY A 8 -16.94 -5.64 3.57
N PHE A 9 -17.58 -6.81 3.53
CA PHE A 9 -17.64 -7.71 4.67
C PHE A 9 -16.22 -8.20 5.04
N PHE A 10 -15.42 -8.58 4.05
CA PHE A 10 -14.05 -9.00 4.30
C PHE A 10 -13.18 -7.86 4.86
N CYS A 11 -13.38 -6.61 4.43
CA CYS A 11 -12.69 -5.46 5.03
C CYS A 11 -12.98 -5.35 6.54
N LEU A 12 -14.25 -5.47 6.93
CA LEU A 12 -14.63 -5.40 8.34
C LEU A 12 -14.07 -6.59 9.14
N PHE A 13 -14.17 -7.79 8.59
CA PHE A 13 -13.61 -9.00 9.18
C PHE A 13 -12.07 -8.88 9.35
N PHE A 14 -11.37 -8.34 8.34
CA PHE A 14 -9.94 -8.10 8.40
C PHE A 14 -9.56 -7.19 9.59
N VAL A 15 -10.28 -6.07 9.79
CA VAL A 15 -9.99 -5.15 10.89
C VAL A 15 -10.14 -5.84 12.24
N PHE A 16 -11.20 -6.62 12.45
CA PHE A 16 -11.40 -7.36 13.70
C PHE A 16 -10.33 -8.42 13.93
N ILE A 17 -9.97 -9.20 12.91
CA ILE A 17 -8.92 -10.22 13.02
C ILE A 17 -7.56 -9.56 13.27
N PHE A 18 -7.24 -8.47 12.57
CA PHE A 18 -5.99 -7.75 12.78
C PHE A 18 -5.85 -7.28 14.24
N TRP A 19 -6.86 -6.66 14.80
CA TRP A 19 -6.85 -6.23 16.20
C TRP A 19 -6.83 -7.39 17.17
N PHE A 20 -7.61 -8.42 16.93
CA PHE A 20 -7.61 -9.63 17.75
C PHE A 20 -6.20 -10.27 17.83
N LEU A 21 -5.53 -10.42 16.70
CA LEU A 21 -4.18 -10.97 16.64
C LEU A 21 -3.16 -10.05 17.34
N ASN A 22 -3.24 -8.74 17.10
CA ASN A 22 -2.34 -7.78 17.76
C ASN A 22 -2.48 -7.84 19.29
N ILE A 23 -3.70 -7.76 19.81
CA ILE A 23 -3.94 -7.84 21.26
C ILE A 23 -3.48 -9.19 21.81
N THR A 24 -3.85 -10.29 21.15
CA THR A 24 -3.50 -11.64 21.64
C THR A 24 -1.98 -11.83 21.66
N PHE A 25 -1.28 -11.54 20.58
CA PHE A 25 0.15 -11.77 20.54
C PHE A 25 0.95 -10.80 21.41
N SER A 26 0.53 -9.55 21.58
CA SER A 26 1.20 -8.61 22.48
C SER A 26 1.13 -9.00 23.97
N ILE A 27 0.14 -9.82 24.37
CA ILE A 27 0.06 -10.36 25.73
C ILE A 27 1.11 -11.45 25.96
N PHE A 28 1.38 -12.28 24.96
CA PHE A 28 2.23 -13.47 25.09
C PHE A 28 3.66 -13.30 24.56
N ILE A 29 3.89 -12.32 23.69
CA ILE A 29 5.15 -12.14 22.97
C ILE A 29 5.63 -10.69 23.13
N SER A 30 6.73 -10.50 23.83
CA SER A 30 7.34 -9.17 24.05
C SER A 30 8.15 -8.67 22.85
N ASN A 31 8.57 -9.55 21.92
CA ASN A 31 9.33 -9.15 20.74
C ASN A 31 8.38 -8.70 19.62
N SER A 32 8.39 -7.40 19.32
CA SER A 32 7.52 -6.76 18.32
C SER A 32 7.68 -7.33 16.91
N GLN A 33 8.89 -7.69 16.50
CA GLN A 33 9.16 -8.24 15.16
C GLN A 33 8.60 -9.65 15.01
N ILE A 34 8.78 -10.51 16.01
CA ILE A 34 8.19 -11.86 16.01
C ILE A 34 6.66 -11.74 15.97
N THR A 35 6.09 -10.83 16.76
CA THR A 35 4.65 -10.54 16.75
C THR A 35 4.18 -10.14 15.36
N THR A 36 4.84 -9.19 14.72
CA THR A 36 4.53 -8.74 13.36
C THR A 36 4.58 -9.90 12.35
N ILE A 37 5.64 -10.69 12.35
CA ILE A 37 5.79 -11.83 11.44
C ILE A 37 4.64 -12.83 11.63
N LEU A 38 4.30 -13.18 12.85
CA LEU A 38 3.21 -14.12 13.15
C LEU A 38 1.85 -13.57 12.72
N ILE A 39 1.58 -12.28 12.93
CA ILE A 39 0.35 -11.62 12.47
C ILE A 39 0.23 -11.74 10.95
N TYR A 40 1.29 -11.45 10.19
CA TYR A 40 1.26 -11.58 8.74
C TYR A 40 0.98 -13.00 8.27
N PHE A 41 1.59 -14.02 8.89
CA PHE A 41 1.29 -15.42 8.56
C PHE A 41 -0.16 -15.79 8.88
N CYS A 42 -0.68 -15.37 10.03
CA CYS A 42 -2.08 -15.59 10.39
C CYS A 42 -3.03 -14.89 9.40
N LEU A 43 -2.77 -13.64 9.02
CA LEU A 43 -3.58 -12.89 8.07
C LEU A 43 -3.56 -13.54 6.67
N ALA A 44 -2.41 -14.05 6.22
CA ALA A 44 -2.32 -14.80 4.98
C ALA A 44 -3.17 -16.07 5.03
N ALA A 45 -3.03 -16.87 6.11
CA ALA A 45 -3.81 -18.10 6.30
C ALA A 45 -5.31 -17.82 6.33
N VAL A 46 -5.75 -16.83 7.10
CA VAL A 46 -7.16 -16.39 7.19
C VAL A 46 -7.71 -15.97 5.82
N SER A 47 -6.91 -15.24 5.04
CA SER A 47 -7.30 -14.79 3.70
C SER A 47 -7.49 -15.96 2.72
N LEU A 48 -6.59 -16.95 2.76
CA LEU A 48 -6.69 -18.16 1.94
C LEU A 48 -7.88 -19.02 2.36
N VAL A 49 -8.08 -19.21 3.67
CA VAL A 49 -9.25 -19.93 4.21
C VAL A 49 -10.55 -19.26 3.79
N TYR A 50 -10.62 -17.92 3.86
CA TYR A 50 -11.79 -17.18 3.38
C TYR A 50 -12.10 -17.44 1.90
N LEU A 51 -11.07 -17.46 1.03
CA LEU A 51 -11.28 -17.77 -0.40
C LEU A 51 -11.80 -19.21 -0.60
N LEU A 52 -11.27 -20.17 0.16
CA LEU A 52 -11.72 -21.56 0.12
C LEU A 52 -13.17 -21.71 0.57
N LEU A 53 -13.54 -21.11 1.69
CA LEU A 53 -14.91 -21.12 2.22
C LEU A 53 -15.90 -20.44 1.28
N CYS A 54 -15.46 -19.44 0.51
CA CYS A 54 -16.27 -18.82 -0.53
C CYS A 54 -16.37 -19.66 -1.83
N GLY A 55 -15.78 -20.85 -1.90
CA GLY A 55 -15.78 -21.71 -3.08
C GLY A 55 -15.04 -21.08 -4.27
N ARG A 56 -14.07 -20.20 -4.03
CA ARG A 56 -13.33 -19.50 -5.09
C ARG A 56 -12.09 -20.29 -5.50
N ASN A 57 -11.86 -20.37 -6.80
CA ASN A 57 -10.57 -20.88 -7.30
C ASN A 57 -9.47 -19.88 -6.93
N ILE A 58 -8.53 -20.32 -6.09
CA ILE A 58 -7.45 -19.47 -5.55
C ILE A 58 -6.59 -18.91 -6.68
N VAL A 59 -6.12 -19.75 -7.60
CA VAL A 59 -5.20 -19.34 -8.69
C VAL A 59 -5.83 -18.26 -9.57
N GLN A 60 -7.11 -18.46 -9.95
CA GLN A 60 -7.83 -17.51 -10.78
C GLN A 60 -8.20 -16.22 -10.03
N THR A 61 -8.58 -16.33 -8.75
CA THR A 61 -8.99 -15.18 -7.95
C THR A 61 -7.80 -14.30 -7.63
N LEU A 62 -6.67 -14.90 -7.26
CA LEU A 62 -5.42 -14.22 -6.96
C LEU A 62 -4.63 -13.85 -8.22
N ARG A 63 -5.03 -14.33 -9.40
CA ARG A 63 -4.31 -14.07 -10.66
C ARG A 63 -2.84 -14.44 -10.56
N LEU A 64 -2.55 -15.67 -10.18
CA LEU A 64 -1.18 -16.17 -10.08
C LEU A 64 -0.63 -16.49 -11.47
N HIS A 65 -0.63 -15.50 -12.37
CA HIS A 65 -0.15 -15.63 -13.74
C HIS A 65 1.31 -15.18 -13.83
N LYS A 66 2.06 -15.79 -14.74
CA LYS A 66 3.44 -15.39 -15.05
C LYS A 66 3.46 -13.98 -15.63
N VAL A 67 4.45 -13.20 -15.23
CA VAL A 67 4.71 -11.85 -15.76
C VAL A 67 5.81 -11.95 -16.82
N ASN A 68 5.66 -11.17 -17.89
CA ASN A 68 6.70 -11.05 -18.91
C ASN A 68 8.02 -10.54 -18.27
N VAL A 69 9.16 -11.13 -18.66
CA VAL A 69 10.47 -10.80 -18.08
C VAL A 69 10.83 -9.32 -18.24
N LEU A 70 10.56 -8.74 -19.42
CA LEU A 70 10.78 -7.31 -19.64
C LEU A 70 9.89 -6.44 -18.75
N SER A 71 8.66 -6.91 -18.47
CA SER A 71 7.78 -6.23 -17.51
C SER A 71 8.34 -6.26 -16.08
N LEU A 72 9.03 -7.33 -15.66
CA LEU A 72 9.70 -7.36 -14.36
C LEU A 72 10.77 -6.28 -14.25
N LEU A 73 11.59 -6.09 -15.29
CA LEU A 73 12.59 -5.02 -15.34
C LEU A 73 11.93 -3.63 -15.29
N LEU A 74 10.85 -3.41 -16.05
CA LEU A 74 10.13 -2.14 -16.02
C LEU A 74 9.47 -1.89 -14.67
N ILE A 75 9.06 -2.91 -13.94
CA ILE A 75 8.53 -2.79 -12.57
C ILE A 75 9.62 -2.34 -11.60
N LEU A 76 10.85 -2.83 -11.72
CA LEU A 76 11.99 -2.34 -10.93
C LEU A 76 12.26 -0.85 -11.22
N VAL A 77 12.24 -0.45 -12.49
CA VAL A 77 12.37 0.97 -12.87
C VAL A 77 11.19 1.78 -12.32
N LEU A 78 9.96 1.27 -12.42
CA LEU A 78 8.76 1.93 -11.89
C LEU A 78 8.89 2.17 -10.38
N SER A 79 9.43 1.20 -9.63
CA SER A 79 9.67 1.35 -8.18
C SER A 79 10.56 2.55 -7.85
N ALA A 80 11.58 2.83 -8.66
CA ALA A 80 12.41 4.01 -8.49
C ALA A 80 11.70 5.30 -8.95
N VAL A 81 10.99 5.23 -10.08
CA VAL A 81 10.33 6.39 -10.70
C VAL A 81 9.18 6.93 -9.84
N ILE A 82 8.44 6.11 -9.09
CA ILE A 82 7.32 6.57 -8.25
C ILE A 82 7.75 7.30 -6.98
N ARG A 83 9.04 7.25 -6.60
CA ARG A 83 9.53 7.82 -5.33
C ARG A 83 9.34 9.32 -5.20
N PRO A 84 9.66 10.17 -6.18
CA PRO A 84 9.39 11.59 -6.07
C PRO A 84 7.89 11.91 -5.86
N LEU A 85 7.01 11.16 -6.52
CA LEU A 85 5.57 11.32 -6.34
C LEU A 85 5.13 10.94 -4.93
N THR A 86 5.52 9.76 -4.45
CA THR A 86 5.15 9.30 -3.11
C THR A 86 5.81 10.13 -2.01
N GLY A 87 7.05 10.58 -2.22
CA GLY A 87 7.75 11.51 -1.32
C GLY A 87 7.05 12.86 -1.23
N PHE A 88 6.62 13.43 -2.35
CA PHE A 88 5.82 14.66 -2.36
C PHE A 88 4.52 14.51 -1.56
N VAL A 89 3.80 13.40 -1.75
CA VAL A 89 2.55 13.13 -1.02
C VAL A 89 2.82 12.88 0.47
N SER A 90 3.94 12.22 0.82
CA SER A 90 4.37 12.03 2.21
C SER A 90 4.66 13.37 2.89
N LEU A 91 5.42 14.26 2.23
CA LEU A 91 5.70 15.61 2.75
C LEU A 91 4.42 16.44 2.91
N ALA A 92 3.46 16.33 1.98
CA ALA A 92 2.15 16.96 2.12
C ALA A 92 1.39 16.41 3.35
N GLY A 93 1.51 15.10 3.63
CA GLY A 93 1.00 14.49 4.86
C GLY A 93 1.67 15.06 6.12
N ASN A 94 2.99 15.23 6.10
CA ASN A 94 3.77 15.78 7.23
C ASN A 94 3.44 17.25 7.55
N LEU A 95 2.77 17.99 6.64
CA LEU A 95 2.25 19.33 6.96
C LEU A 95 1.05 19.29 7.91
N LEU A 96 0.31 18.18 7.92
CA LEU A 96 -0.95 18.04 8.64
C LEU A 96 -0.86 17.05 9.82
N PHE A 97 -0.03 16.02 9.70
CA PHE A 97 0.06 14.86 10.61
C PHE A 97 1.49 14.65 11.09
N GLN A 98 1.62 13.98 12.24
CA GLN A 98 2.92 13.63 12.83
C GLN A 98 3.61 12.50 12.05
N ASP A 99 4.93 12.63 11.83
CA ASP A 99 5.74 11.58 11.20
C ASP A 99 6.17 10.53 12.23
N ILE A 100 5.41 9.46 12.31
CA ILE A 100 5.69 8.32 13.19
C ILE A 100 6.55 7.26 12.46
N VAL A 101 6.44 7.20 11.14
CA VAL A 101 7.06 6.13 10.33
C VAL A 101 8.58 6.22 10.37
N SER A 102 9.13 7.41 10.22
CA SER A 102 10.59 7.62 10.20
C SER A 102 11.25 7.26 11.53
N SER A 103 10.62 7.59 12.67
CA SER A 103 11.13 7.23 14.00
C SER A 103 11.09 5.73 14.24
N SER A 104 9.97 5.07 13.91
CA SER A 104 9.80 3.62 14.06
C SER A 104 10.81 2.82 13.24
N ILE A 105 11.08 3.21 11.98
CA ILE A 105 12.08 2.54 11.13
C ILE A 105 13.48 2.65 11.75
N THR A 106 13.84 3.81 12.29
CA THR A 106 15.17 4.02 12.88
C THR A 106 15.39 3.17 14.13
N GLU A 107 14.38 3.03 14.98
CA GLU A 107 14.41 2.18 16.17
C GLU A 107 14.54 0.70 15.80
N GLU A 108 13.74 0.24 14.84
CA GLU A 108 13.73 -1.15 14.40
C GLU A 108 15.01 -1.58 13.67
N LEU A 109 15.76 -0.65 13.04
CA LEU A 109 17.05 -0.94 12.39
C LEU A 109 18.09 -1.56 13.33
N SER A 110 17.96 -1.35 14.64
CA SER A 110 18.83 -1.97 15.66
C SER A 110 18.75 -3.51 15.68
N HIS A 111 17.68 -4.10 15.17
CA HIS A 111 17.46 -5.55 15.11
C HIS A 111 18.14 -6.27 13.94
N GLY A 112 18.76 -5.52 13.03
CA GLY A 112 19.50 -6.04 11.89
C GLY A 112 18.75 -5.95 10.56
N LEU A 113 19.45 -5.50 9.53
CA LEU A 113 18.91 -5.20 8.21
C LEU A 113 18.20 -6.39 7.56
N GLY A 114 18.72 -7.62 7.71
CA GLY A 114 18.13 -8.82 7.08
C GLY A 114 16.73 -9.14 7.60
N ILE A 115 16.53 -9.09 8.90
CA ILE A 115 15.21 -9.31 9.52
C ILE A 115 14.25 -8.21 9.10
N MET A 116 14.70 -6.97 9.06
CA MET A 116 13.87 -5.86 8.64
C MET A 116 13.45 -5.93 7.16
N ILE A 117 14.35 -6.30 6.25
CA ILE A 117 13.99 -6.53 4.85
C ILE A 117 12.90 -7.61 4.76
N PHE A 118 13.01 -8.66 5.53
CA PHE A 118 12.01 -9.73 5.55
C PHE A 118 10.67 -9.23 6.12
N SER A 119 10.67 -8.62 7.32
CA SER A 119 9.44 -8.26 8.07
C SER A 119 8.73 -7.01 7.54
N THR A 120 9.49 -6.03 6.98
CA THR A 120 8.93 -4.74 6.53
C THR A 120 8.86 -4.58 5.01
N ALA A 121 9.54 -5.41 4.23
CA ALA A 121 9.49 -5.31 2.78
C ALA A 121 8.92 -6.55 2.10
N LEU A 122 9.51 -7.72 2.32
CA LEU A 122 9.09 -8.95 1.62
C LEU A 122 7.74 -9.45 2.12
N LEU A 123 7.59 -9.57 3.43
CA LEU A 123 6.38 -10.11 4.04
C LEU A 123 5.15 -9.23 3.80
N PRO A 124 5.20 -7.89 4.03
CA PRO A 124 4.11 -7.00 3.63
C PRO A 124 3.86 -7.03 2.12
N GLY A 125 4.89 -6.93 1.29
CA GLY A 125 4.77 -6.97 -0.16
C GLY A 125 4.03 -8.20 -0.69
N ILE A 126 4.11 -9.34 -0.01
CA ILE A 126 3.40 -10.57 -0.36
C ILE A 126 2.01 -10.60 0.28
N VAL A 127 1.93 -10.43 1.60
CA VAL A 127 0.69 -10.69 2.35
C VAL A 127 -0.33 -9.56 2.18
N GLU A 128 0.10 -8.31 2.16
CA GLU A 128 -0.81 -7.20 1.92
C GLU A 128 -1.36 -7.23 0.49
N GLU A 129 -0.53 -7.56 -0.51
CA GLU A 129 -1.03 -7.73 -1.87
C GLU A 129 -2.02 -8.89 -1.98
N LEU A 130 -1.76 -10.01 -1.31
CA LEU A 130 -2.71 -11.12 -1.22
C LEU A 130 -4.07 -10.66 -0.65
N ILE A 131 -4.07 -9.86 0.40
CA ILE A 131 -5.27 -9.35 1.07
C ILE A 131 -5.98 -8.30 0.20
N PHE A 132 -5.27 -7.22 -0.12
CA PHE A 132 -5.89 -6.02 -0.72
C PHE A 132 -6.16 -6.19 -2.21
N ARG A 133 -5.24 -6.82 -2.99
CA ARG A 133 -5.43 -7.03 -4.44
C ARG A 133 -5.98 -8.42 -4.74
N GLY A 134 -5.53 -9.42 -3.99
CA GLY A 134 -5.97 -10.80 -4.16
C GLY A 134 -7.40 -11.05 -3.68
N VAL A 135 -7.78 -10.58 -2.48
CA VAL A 135 -9.12 -10.84 -1.91
C VAL A 135 -10.07 -9.67 -2.12
N ILE A 136 -9.73 -8.48 -1.59
CA ILE A 136 -10.65 -7.32 -1.55
C ILE A 136 -10.91 -6.79 -2.95
N TYR A 137 -9.87 -6.39 -3.66
CA TYR A 137 -9.99 -5.82 -5.01
C TYR A 137 -10.55 -6.83 -6.00
N SER A 138 -10.12 -8.09 -5.95
CA SER A 138 -10.60 -9.13 -6.87
C SER A 138 -12.12 -9.33 -6.82
N GLY A 139 -12.73 -9.09 -5.67
CA GLY A 139 -14.18 -9.05 -5.55
C GLY A 139 -14.80 -7.81 -6.20
N MET A 140 -14.28 -6.62 -5.88
CA MET A 140 -14.82 -5.32 -6.34
C MET A 140 -14.67 -5.10 -7.85
N ARG A 141 -13.55 -5.56 -8.44
CA ARG A 141 -13.25 -5.35 -9.87
C ARG A 141 -14.28 -5.94 -10.83
N LYS A 142 -14.98 -7.00 -10.40
CA LYS A 142 -16.00 -7.68 -11.22
C LYS A 142 -17.21 -6.77 -11.50
N ALA A 143 -17.49 -5.84 -10.58
CA ALA A 143 -18.53 -4.85 -10.79
C ALA A 143 -17.99 -3.57 -11.46
N ASN A 144 -16.87 -3.08 -11.00
CA ASN A 144 -16.25 -1.86 -11.53
C ASN A 144 -14.77 -1.80 -11.17
N PRO A 145 -13.83 -1.98 -12.11
CA PRO A 145 -12.41 -2.01 -11.82
C PRO A 145 -11.89 -0.67 -11.27
N ILE A 146 -12.34 0.48 -11.79
CA ILE A 146 -11.88 1.81 -11.34
C ILE A 146 -12.31 2.05 -9.88
N LYS A 147 -13.61 1.87 -9.57
CA LYS A 147 -14.10 2.00 -8.21
C LYS A 147 -13.46 0.99 -7.27
N GLY A 148 -13.23 -0.24 -7.75
CA GLY A 148 -12.55 -1.28 -7.00
C GLY A 148 -11.12 -0.89 -6.63
N ILE A 149 -10.33 -0.33 -7.57
CA ILE A 149 -8.99 0.18 -7.30
C ILE A 149 -9.06 1.29 -6.24
N LEU A 150 -9.91 2.30 -6.43
CA LEU A 150 -10.00 3.43 -5.51
C LEU A 150 -10.39 3.00 -4.10
N LEU A 151 -11.43 2.16 -3.95
CA LEU A 151 -11.90 1.72 -2.64
C LEU A 151 -10.93 0.77 -1.95
N SER A 152 -10.34 -0.20 -2.69
CA SER A 152 -9.33 -1.07 -2.10
C SER A 152 -8.06 -0.32 -1.70
N SER A 153 -7.66 0.70 -2.45
CA SER A 153 -6.51 1.56 -2.13
C SER A 153 -6.80 2.49 -0.96
N LEU A 154 -8.02 3.05 -0.87
CA LEU A 154 -8.46 3.83 0.27
C LEU A 154 -8.40 3.00 1.56
N PHE A 155 -8.94 1.79 1.52
CA PHE A 155 -8.89 0.88 2.66
C PHE A 155 -7.46 0.42 2.98
N PHE A 156 -6.64 0.15 1.95
CA PHE A 156 -5.22 -0.18 2.11
C PHE A 156 -4.45 0.90 2.89
N GLY A 157 -4.59 2.16 2.47
CA GLY A 157 -3.96 3.27 3.17
C GLY A 157 -4.46 3.44 4.61
N LEU A 158 -5.79 3.39 4.82
CA LEU A 158 -6.40 3.54 6.15
C LEU A 158 -6.12 2.36 7.08
N ALA A 159 -5.88 1.16 6.55
CA ALA A 159 -5.52 -0.02 7.36
C ALA A 159 -4.19 0.13 8.10
N HIS A 160 -3.34 1.08 7.72
CA HIS A 160 -2.14 1.43 8.48
C HIS A 160 -2.44 2.22 9.76
N MET A 161 -3.67 2.73 9.94
CA MET A 161 -4.14 3.47 11.12
C MET A 161 -3.23 4.65 11.51
N ASN A 162 -2.61 5.27 10.51
CA ASN A 162 -1.73 6.42 10.60
C ASN A 162 -2.01 7.35 9.41
N PHE A 163 -2.38 8.59 9.65
CA PHE A 163 -2.77 9.52 8.59
C PHE A 163 -1.61 9.96 7.71
N GLN A 164 -0.42 10.10 8.26
CA GLN A 164 0.76 10.44 7.47
C GLN A 164 1.08 9.29 6.48
N GLN A 165 1.08 8.06 6.97
CA GLN A 165 1.29 6.87 6.13
C GLN A 165 0.17 6.67 5.13
N PHE A 166 -1.09 6.93 5.51
CA PHE A 166 -2.25 6.87 4.62
C PHE A 166 -2.03 7.67 3.34
N CYS A 167 -1.47 8.88 3.42
CA CYS A 167 -1.32 9.76 2.27
C CYS A 167 -0.56 9.09 1.12
N TYR A 168 0.65 8.58 1.38
CA TYR A 168 1.44 7.95 0.32
C TYR A 168 1.00 6.51 0.03
N ALA A 169 0.53 5.76 1.03
CA ALA A 169 0.05 4.38 0.86
C ALA A 169 -1.20 4.32 -0.03
N PHE A 170 -2.10 5.32 0.04
CA PHE A 170 -3.25 5.41 -0.85
C PHE A 170 -2.81 5.56 -2.31
N VAL A 171 -1.86 6.45 -2.60
CA VAL A 171 -1.32 6.66 -3.96
C VAL A 171 -0.60 5.41 -4.45
N LEU A 172 0.27 4.82 -3.62
CA LEU A 172 0.92 3.54 -3.92
C LEU A 172 -0.13 2.46 -4.19
N GLY A 173 -1.18 2.43 -3.39
CA GLY A 173 -2.31 1.52 -3.53
C GLY A 173 -2.97 1.57 -4.90
N ILE A 174 -3.19 2.76 -5.43
CA ILE A 174 -3.73 2.96 -6.78
C ILE A 174 -2.78 2.40 -7.83
N ILE A 175 -1.49 2.72 -7.72
CA ILE A 175 -0.46 2.24 -8.66
C ILE A 175 -0.41 0.70 -8.68
N LEU A 176 -0.38 0.07 -7.50
CA LEU A 176 -0.39 -1.39 -7.35
C LEU A 176 -1.65 -2.03 -7.96
N GLY A 177 -2.82 -1.43 -7.72
CA GLY A 177 -4.08 -1.89 -8.30
C GLY A 177 -4.12 -1.79 -9.82
N VAL A 178 -3.63 -0.68 -10.40
CA VAL A 178 -3.51 -0.51 -11.86
C VAL A 178 -2.48 -1.48 -12.44
N LEU A 179 -1.37 -1.73 -11.73
CA LEU A 179 -0.33 -2.67 -12.17
C LEU A 179 -0.85 -4.11 -12.26
N VAL A 180 -1.68 -4.55 -11.29
CA VAL A 180 -2.36 -5.85 -11.37
C VAL A 180 -3.26 -5.94 -12.60
N GLU A 181 -3.95 -4.87 -12.98
CA GLU A 181 -4.75 -4.86 -14.21
C GLU A 181 -3.89 -4.78 -15.48
N ALA A 182 -2.75 -4.12 -15.42
CA ALA A 182 -1.81 -4.00 -16.54
C ALA A 182 -1.10 -5.32 -16.86
N THR A 183 -0.94 -6.20 -15.87
CA THR A 183 -0.22 -7.47 -16.02
C THR A 183 -1.12 -8.70 -15.92
N ASP A 184 -2.33 -8.55 -15.40
CA ASP A 184 -3.22 -9.64 -14.95
C ASP A 184 -2.52 -10.60 -13.96
N SER A 185 -1.59 -10.07 -13.16
CA SER A 185 -0.79 -10.88 -12.23
C SER A 185 -0.59 -10.18 -10.88
N LEU A 186 -0.86 -10.90 -9.81
CA LEU A 186 -0.60 -10.45 -8.44
C LEU A 186 0.92 -10.37 -8.16
N PHE A 187 1.73 -11.22 -8.81
CA PHE A 187 3.19 -11.19 -8.63
C PHE A 187 3.82 -9.85 -9.05
N ALA A 188 3.22 -9.15 -10.01
CA ALA A 188 3.69 -7.83 -10.44
C ALA A 188 3.56 -6.79 -9.32
N SER A 189 2.42 -6.75 -8.63
CA SER A 189 2.21 -5.82 -7.51
C SER A 189 3.02 -6.24 -6.28
N MET A 190 3.14 -7.53 -5.99
CA MET A 190 4.02 -8.06 -4.93
C MET A 190 5.48 -7.61 -5.14
N LEU A 191 5.99 -7.73 -6.36
CA LEU A 191 7.35 -7.30 -6.70
C LEU A 191 7.52 -5.78 -6.51
N LEU A 192 6.62 -4.98 -7.09
CA LEU A 192 6.69 -3.52 -6.93
C LEU A 192 6.66 -3.11 -5.46
N HIS A 193 5.74 -3.67 -4.69
CA HIS A 193 5.55 -3.33 -3.28
C HIS A 193 6.79 -3.73 -2.45
N ALA A 194 7.27 -4.96 -2.57
CA ALA A 194 8.46 -5.44 -1.86
C ALA A 194 9.71 -4.62 -2.21
N VAL A 195 9.93 -4.30 -3.50
CA VAL A 195 11.07 -3.49 -3.94
C VAL A 195 10.93 -2.05 -3.46
N PHE A 196 9.73 -1.47 -3.49
CA PHE A 196 9.48 -0.13 -2.97
C PHE A 196 9.81 -0.04 -1.48
N ASN A 197 9.29 -0.94 -0.64
CA ASN A 197 9.58 -0.96 0.78
C ASN A 197 11.06 -1.28 1.07
N GLY A 198 11.62 -2.32 0.43
CA GLY A 198 12.99 -2.75 0.64
C GLY A 198 14.01 -1.69 0.27
N THR A 199 13.82 -1.00 -0.86
CA THR A 199 14.73 0.09 -1.25
C THR A 199 14.58 1.34 -0.37
N SER A 200 13.39 1.62 0.20
CA SER A 200 13.20 2.66 1.22
C SER A 200 14.02 2.35 2.47
N LEU A 201 13.91 1.11 2.95
CA LEU A 201 14.63 0.63 4.12
C LEU A 201 16.15 0.66 3.92
N ILE A 202 16.64 0.16 2.78
CA ILE A 202 18.07 0.17 2.45
C ILE A 202 18.59 1.61 2.39
N LEU A 203 17.83 2.52 1.77
CA LEU A 203 18.24 3.93 1.70
C LEU A 203 18.31 4.56 3.08
N THR A 204 17.32 4.34 3.94
CA THR A 204 17.34 4.82 5.34
C THR A 204 18.55 4.25 6.09
N TYR A 205 18.82 2.93 5.96
CA TYR A 205 19.98 2.30 6.57
C TYR A 205 21.31 2.93 6.10
N LEU A 206 21.48 3.13 4.80
CA LEU A 206 22.68 3.78 4.25
C LEU A 206 22.85 5.21 4.76
N MET A 207 21.75 5.94 4.95
CA MET A 207 21.79 7.28 5.55
C MET A 207 22.29 7.26 7.00
N THR A 208 21.91 6.26 7.80
CA THR A 208 22.42 6.14 9.19
C THR A 208 23.92 5.85 9.25
N LEU A 209 24.51 5.27 8.20
CA LEU A 209 25.94 4.99 8.13
C LEU A 209 26.79 6.22 7.72
N MET A 210 26.19 7.32 7.28
CA MET A 210 26.87 8.51 6.82
C MET A 210 26.84 9.62 7.89
N PRO A 211 27.97 9.89 8.64
CA PRO A 211 27.98 10.90 9.70
C PRO A 211 27.74 12.34 9.22
N SER A 212 28.08 12.63 7.95
CA SER A 212 27.79 13.93 7.32
C SER A 212 26.29 14.17 7.11
N PHE A 213 25.50 13.11 6.94
CA PHE A 213 24.04 13.22 6.74
C PHE A 213 23.32 13.59 8.04
N SER A 214 23.75 13.04 9.18
CA SER A 214 23.19 13.37 10.50
C SER A 214 23.43 14.85 10.86
N ARG A 215 24.56 15.44 10.43
CA ARG A 215 24.83 16.88 10.57
C ARG A 215 23.91 17.73 9.70
N ILE A 216 23.75 17.39 8.42
CA ILE A 216 22.86 18.12 7.51
C ILE A 216 21.41 18.06 8.02
N ALA A 217 20.97 16.89 8.50
CA ALA A 217 19.64 16.73 9.09
C ALA A 217 19.46 17.58 10.36
N SER A 218 20.48 17.74 11.20
CA SER A 218 20.44 18.58 12.40
C SER A 218 20.57 20.09 12.09
N GLU A 219 21.26 20.48 11.03
CA GLU A 219 21.40 21.88 10.61
C GLU A 219 20.16 22.46 9.92
N GLN A 220 19.31 21.60 9.33
CA GLN A 220 18.02 22.01 8.75
C GLN A 220 16.95 22.38 9.81
N THR A 221 17.27 22.30 11.10
CA THR A 221 16.32 22.58 12.20
C THR A 221 16.20 24.07 12.56
N SER A 222 16.75 25.01 11.79
CA SER A 222 16.65 26.46 12.07
C SER A 222 15.29 27.09 11.70
N GLY A 223 14.37 26.34 11.06
CA GLY A 223 12.98 26.74 10.77
C GLY A 223 11.96 25.89 11.51
N SER A 224 10.69 26.31 11.53
CA SER A 224 9.64 25.42 12.00
C SER A 224 9.56 24.17 11.09
N ALA A 225 9.24 23.01 11.66
CA ALA A 225 9.10 21.76 10.87
C ALA A 225 8.13 21.95 9.68
N PHE A 226 7.07 22.75 9.87
CA PHE A 226 6.14 23.12 8.82
C PHE A 226 6.83 23.85 7.64
N GLN A 227 7.66 24.87 7.93
CA GLN A 227 8.35 25.63 6.88
C GLN A 227 9.36 24.76 6.12
N ASN A 228 10.09 23.89 6.82
CA ASN A 228 11.03 22.95 6.20
C ASN A 228 10.32 21.92 5.31
N ASN A 229 9.20 21.36 5.76
CA ASN A 229 8.40 20.44 4.97
C ASN A 229 7.78 21.14 3.75
N LEU A 230 7.30 22.37 3.89
CA LEU A 230 6.75 23.16 2.79
C LEU A 230 7.83 23.48 1.74
N ALA A 231 9.00 23.90 2.16
CA ALA A 231 10.13 24.16 1.25
C ALA A 231 10.58 22.90 0.51
N SER A 232 10.71 21.78 1.22
CA SER A 232 11.05 20.48 0.62
C SER A 232 9.99 20.00 -0.36
N MET A 233 8.70 20.14 -0.01
CA MET A 233 7.59 19.80 -0.88
C MET A 233 7.57 20.65 -2.16
N THR A 234 7.78 21.97 -2.06
CA THR A 234 7.82 22.85 -3.23
C THR A 234 9.00 22.54 -4.14
N ALA A 235 10.17 22.25 -3.58
CA ALA A 235 11.36 21.83 -4.33
C ALA A 235 11.15 20.47 -5.05
N LEU A 236 10.40 19.54 -4.44
CA LEU A 236 10.14 18.22 -5.00
C LEU A 236 9.02 18.21 -6.06
N LEU A 237 8.17 19.24 -6.11
CA LEU A 237 7.00 19.30 -7.00
C LEU A 237 7.33 19.03 -8.48
N PRO A 238 8.36 19.65 -9.11
CA PRO A 238 8.66 19.35 -10.52
C PRO A 238 9.03 17.88 -10.74
N ALA A 239 9.83 17.30 -9.85
CA ALA A 239 10.21 15.90 -9.93
C ALA A 239 9.00 14.97 -9.70
N ALA A 240 8.07 15.33 -8.83
CA ALA A 240 6.82 14.58 -8.60
C ALA A 240 5.90 14.60 -9.83
N LEU A 241 5.79 15.72 -10.52
CA LEU A 241 5.01 15.81 -11.78
C LEU A 241 5.64 14.96 -12.90
N ILE A 242 6.96 15.04 -13.06
CA ILE A 242 7.69 14.18 -14.01
C ILE A 242 7.50 12.70 -13.64
N SER A 243 7.64 12.37 -12.36
CA SER A 243 7.43 11.02 -11.81
C SER A 243 6.03 10.49 -12.14
N LEU A 244 4.98 11.30 -11.98
CA LEU A 244 3.61 10.92 -12.34
C LEU A 244 3.49 10.57 -13.82
N ILE A 245 3.99 11.43 -14.70
CA ILE A 245 3.95 11.22 -16.15
C ILE A 245 4.71 9.95 -16.54
N LEU A 246 5.95 9.79 -16.04
CA LEU A 246 6.77 8.61 -16.34
C LEU A 246 6.15 7.33 -15.79
N SER A 247 5.52 7.37 -14.61
CA SER A 247 4.82 6.22 -14.02
C SER A 247 3.65 5.77 -14.90
N VAL A 248 2.86 6.71 -15.40
CA VAL A 248 1.76 6.41 -16.35
C VAL A 248 2.31 5.77 -17.62
N LEU A 249 3.36 6.33 -18.22
CA LEU A 249 3.98 5.80 -19.43
C LEU A 249 4.56 4.39 -19.22
N LEU A 250 5.24 4.15 -18.10
CA LEU A 250 5.76 2.82 -17.74
C LEU A 250 4.64 1.81 -17.55
N ILE A 251 3.57 2.15 -16.85
CA ILE A 251 2.41 1.27 -16.68
C ILE A 251 1.74 0.98 -18.02
N MET A 252 1.62 1.95 -18.92
CA MET A 252 1.11 1.73 -20.27
C MET A 252 2.01 0.80 -21.08
N ALA A 253 3.33 0.95 -20.98
CA ALA A 253 4.30 0.06 -21.62
C ALA A 253 4.19 -1.37 -21.07
N ILE A 254 4.10 -1.53 -19.75
CA ILE A 254 3.88 -2.83 -19.10
C ILE A 254 2.56 -3.44 -19.57
N ALA A 255 1.48 -2.67 -19.62
CA ALA A 255 0.19 -3.14 -20.11
C ALA A 255 0.23 -3.57 -21.57
N HIS A 256 0.99 -2.86 -22.41
CA HIS A 256 1.20 -3.23 -23.81
C HIS A 256 1.94 -4.57 -23.95
N LEU A 257 3.04 -4.75 -23.21
CA LEU A 257 3.83 -5.98 -23.22
C LEU A 257 3.05 -7.22 -22.74
N ASN A 258 2.06 -7.03 -21.87
CA ASN A 258 1.20 -8.10 -21.37
C ASN A 258 -0.14 -8.22 -22.14
N GLY A 259 -0.31 -7.50 -23.26
CA GLY A 259 -1.53 -7.53 -24.08
C GLY A 259 -2.77 -6.93 -23.40
N ARG A 260 -2.58 -6.15 -22.31
CA ARG A 260 -3.66 -5.59 -21.47
C ARG A 260 -4.04 -4.15 -21.78
N LEU A 261 -3.25 -3.46 -22.62
CA LEU A 261 -3.49 -2.04 -22.94
C LEU A 261 -4.88 -1.80 -23.54
N GLY A 262 -5.34 -2.69 -24.44
CA GLY A 262 -6.68 -2.62 -25.01
C GLY A 262 -7.77 -2.69 -23.94
N TYR A 263 -7.64 -3.58 -22.96
CA TYR A 263 -8.56 -3.70 -21.84
C TYR A 263 -8.59 -2.44 -20.98
N ILE A 264 -7.44 -1.88 -20.61
CA ILE A 264 -7.37 -0.63 -19.81
C ILE A 264 -8.04 0.52 -20.58
N LYS A 265 -7.82 0.64 -21.89
CA LYS A 265 -8.50 1.66 -22.72
C LYS A 265 -10.02 1.57 -22.66
N THR A 266 -10.58 0.37 -22.48
CA THR A 266 -12.04 0.20 -22.34
C THR A 266 -12.64 0.91 -21.11
N TRP A 267 -11.83 1.15 -20.07
CA TRP A 267 -12.29 1.86 -18.87
C TRP A 267 -12.73 3.31 -19.15
N PHE A 268 -12.21 3.90 -20.21
CA PHE A 268 -12.55 5.28 -20.62
C PHE A 268 -13.72 5.33 -21.61
N SER A 269 -14.18 4.18 -22.12
CA SER A 269 -15.33 4.08 -23.01
C SER A 269 -16.65 4.18 -22.25
N SER A 270 -17.45 5.21 -22.52
CA SER A 270 -18.79 5.36 -21.93
C SER A 270 -19.71 4.19 -22.26
N ARG A 271 -19.62 3.66 -23.51
CA ARG A 271 -20.39 2.51 -23.97
C ARG A 271 -20.09 1.25 -23.14
N ILE A 272 -18.81 0.98 -22.85
CA ILE A 272 -18.40 -0.20 -22.06
C ILE A 272 -18.76 0.02 -20.58
N ARG A 273 -18.53 1.22 -20.03
CA ARG A 273 -18.91 1.51 -18.65
C ARG A 273 -20.42 1.39 -18.39
N SER A 274 -21.26 1.63 -19.40
CA SER A 274 -22.70 1.46 -19.25
C SER A 274 -23.14 0.00 -19.09
N THR A 275 -22.29 -0.97 -19.49
CA THR A 275 -22.54 -2.41 -19.34
C THR A 275 -22.11 -2.97 -17.98
N TRP A 276 -21.36 -2.19 -17.19
CA TRP A 276 -20.92 -2.64 -15.87
C TRP A 276 -22.10 -2.76 -14.89
N PRO A 277 -22.04 -3.72 -13.96
CA PRO A 277 -23.09 -3.88 -12.94
C PRO A 277 -23.31 -2.58 -12.16
N LYS A 278 -24.59 -2.17 -12.06
CA LYS A 278 -25.00 -0.97 -11.32
C LYS A 278 -25.16 -1.29 -9.83
N GLU A 279 -24.04 -1.59 -9.16
CA GLU A 279 -24.03 -1.82 -7.71
C GLU A 279 -23.65 -0.55 -6.95
N LYS A 280 -24.14 -0.43 -5.70
CA LYS A 280 -23.59 0.58 -4.77
C LYS A 280 -22.11 0.29 -4.55
N ALA A 281 -21.28 1.29 -4.76
CA ALA A 281 -19.82 1.14 -4.78
C ALA A 281 -19.23 0.69 -3.43
N ALA A 282 -19.91 0.99 -2.30
CA ALA A 282 -19.49 0.57 -0.98
C ALA A 282 -20.69 0.03 -0.19
N SER A 283 -20.44 -0.95 0.68
CA SER A 283 -21.42 -1.54 1.60
C SER A 283 -21.31 -0.87 2.98
N LEU A 284 -22.35 -1.07 3.82
CA LEU A 284 -22.31 -0.61 5.21
C LEU A 284 -21.11 -1.20 5.97
N SER A 285 -20.80 -2.49 5.75
CA SER A 285 -19.62 -3.13 6.37
C SER A 285 -18.29 -2.53 5.90
N TYR A 286 -18.20 -2.06 4.65
CA TYR A 286 -17.02 -1.33 4.18
C TYR A 286 -16.88 0.01 4.90
N PHE A 287 -17.95 0.78 5.02
CA PHE A 287 -17.92 2.06 5.75
C PHE A 287 -17.63 1.87 7.24
N ALA A 288 -18.14 0.80 7.85
CA ALA A 288 -17.80 0.46 9.23
C ALA A 288 -16.30 0.16 9.39
N ALA A 289 -15.72 -0.63 8.48
CA ALA A 289 -14.28 -0.91 8.49
C ALA A 289 -13.43 0.36 8.34
N VAL A 290 -13.78 1.21 7.37
CA VAL A 290 -13.15 2.52 7.15
C VAL A 290 -13.27 3.41 8.38
N GLY A 291 -14.47 3.50 8.98
CA GLY A 291 -14.73 4.29 10.18
C GLY A 291 -13.88 3.85 11.38
N ILE A 292 -13.71 2.53 11.57
CA ILE A 292 -12.83 1.99 12.62
C ILE A 292 -11.36 2.38 12.35
N CYS A 293 -10.88 2.23 11.12
CA CYS A 293 -9.50 2.62 10.77
C CYS A 293 -9.26 4.13 10.98
N ILE A 294 -10.21 4.99 10.59
CA ILE A 294 -10.15 6.44 10.82
C ILE A 294 -10.13 6.76 12.31
N PHE A 295 -10.96 6.09 13.10
CA PHE A 295 -11.00 6.28 14.55
C PHE A 295 -9.63 5.98 15.19
N PHE A 296 -9.02 4.84 14.85
CA PHE A 296 -7.69 4.50 15.38
C PHE A 296 -6.60 5.43 14.86
N ALA A 297 -6.63 5.83 13.58
CA ALA A 297 -5.69 6.81 13.04
C ALA A 297 -5.80 8.16 13.77
N ALA A 298 -7.01 8.62 14.06
CA ALA A 298 -7.24 9.86 14.83
C ALA A 298 -6.79 9.71 16.29
N ALA A 299 -7.02 8.56 16.93
CA ALA A 299 -6.55 8.29 18.28
C ALA A 299 -5.01 8.28 18.34
N THR A 300 -4.34 7.64 17.38
CA THR A 300 -2.86 7.64 17.28
C THR A 300 -2.34 9.07 17.13
N GLU A 301 -2.90 9.84 16.20
CA GLU A 301 -2.50 11.24 15.98
C GLU A 301 -2.69 12.10 17.22
N LEU A 302 -3.81 11.92 17.95
CA LEU A 302 -4.09 12.67 19.18
C LEU A 302 -3.09 12.31 20.29
N LEU A 303 -2.81 11.03 20.49
CA LEU A 303 -1.85 10.57 21.49
C LEU A 303 -0.46 11.13 21.23
N MET A 304 -0.01 11.16 19.96
CA MET A 304 1.30 11.70 19.60
C MET A 304 1.40 13.22 19.75
N ARG A 305 0.28 13.96 19.74
CA ARG A 305 0.27 15.41 20.00
C ARG A 305 0.30 15.76 21.51
N ILE A 306 -0.09 14.82 22.35
CA ILE A 306 -0.16 15.01 23.81
C ILE A 306 1.12 14.51 24.49
N ALA A 307 1.78 13.48 23.93
CA ALA A 307 3.06 12.93 24.40
C ALA A 307 4.21 13.88 24.08
#